data_b6589fe39b1a904d5f3d934990a11914
#
_entry.id   b6589fe39b1a904d5f3d934990a11914
#
_cell.length_a   1.000
_cell.length_b   1.000
_cell.length_c   1.000
_cell.angle_alpha   90.00
_cell.angle_beta   90.00
_cell.angle_gamma   90.00
#
_symmetry.space_group_name_H-M   'P 1'
#
loop_
_entity.id
_entity.type
_entity.pdbx_description
1 polymer ?
#
loop_
_entity_poly.entity_id
_entity_poly.type
_entity_poly.pdbx_seq_one_letter_code
_entity_poly.pdbx_strand_id
1 'polypeptide(L)'
;CNSLELNFREFWFFKYDWNDCPENSAEYLYLQIEELLGENSHLDSLCFIGHSLGGVVTSLFAEKWDLDFPISVHSVAAPLAKMGQRKKNCEDMNREVYKISSTVTYTQWKTVQAQDGAFKNLKFDPQKVFIDGGRSILLPGEWNNSRLGHNRSIQWVCENI
;
A
#
# COMPACT_ATOMS: atom_id res chain seq x y z
N CYS A 1 7.30 -19.84 -11.54
CA CYS A 1 8.19 -18.80 -11.05
C CYS A 1 9.33 -18.65 -12.02
N ASN A 2 9.16 -17.82 -13.02
CA ASN A 2 10.31 -17.31 -13.74
C ASN A 2 10.91 -16.24 -12.86
N SER A 3 12.05 -16.58 -12.31
CA SER A 3 12.92 -15.79 -11.50
C SER A 3 13.22 -14.43 -12.16
N LEU A 4 12.45 -13.41 -11.78
CA LEU A 4 13.17 -12.27 -11.27
C LEU A 4 13.91 -12.86 -10.06
N GLU A 5 15.18 -13.06 -10.16
CA GLU A 5 16.07 -13.17 -9.00
C GLU A 5 15.99 -11.79 -8.34
N LEU A 6 14.90 -11.57 -7.65
CA LEU A 6 14.80 -10.56 -6.62
C LEU A 6 15.78 -11.07 -5.57
N ASN A 7 17.02 -10.59 -5.63
CA ASN A 7 18.00 -10.75 -4.59
C ASN A 7 17.55 -9.97 -3.33
N PHE A 8 16.28 -10.15 -2.94
CA PHE A 8 15.81 -9.75 -1.63
C PHE A 8 16.50 -10.65 -0.62
N ARG A 9 17.57 -10.16 -0.08
CA ARG A 9 18.30 -10.88 0.95
C ARG A 9 17.60 -10.85 2.29
N GLU A 10 16.65 -9.89 2.48
CA GLU A 10 16.01 -9.67 3.77
C GLU A 10 14.55 -9.23 3.63
N PHE A 11 13.70 -9.69 4.55
CA PHE A 11 12.30 -9.32 4.65
C PHE A 11 12.02 -8.81 6.06
N TRP A 12 11.35 -7.65 6.14
CA TRP A 12 10.90 -7.08 7.40
C TRP A 12 9.38 -6.99 7.43
N PHE A 13 8.80 -7.30 8.59
CA PHE A 13 7.38 -7.15 8.83
C PHE A 13 7.17 -5.97 9.75
N PHE A 14 6.58 -4.91 9.23
CA PHE A 14 6.19 -3.74 10.01
C PHE A 14 4.93 -4.05 10.82
N LYS A 15 5.02 -3.88 12.15
CA LYS A 15 3.89 -4.03 13.07
C LYS A 15 3.45 -2.66 13.55
N TYR A 16 2.14 -2.40 13.48
CA TYR A 16 1.53 -1.17 13.97
C TYR A 16 0.20 -1.46 14.67
N ASP A 17 -0.26 -0.53 15.49
CA ASP A 17 -1.60 -0.62 16.08
C ASP A 17 -2.66 -0.25 15.03
N TRP A 18 -3.37 -1.24 14.53
CA TRP A 18 -4.43 -1.05 13.55
C TRP A 18 -5.63 -0.24 14.09
N ASN A 19 -5.73 0.01 15.42
CA ASN A 19 -6.74 0.87 16.04
C ASN A 19 -6.33 2.34 16.02
N ASP A 20 -5.05 2.64 15.91
CA ASP A 20 -4.53 4.01 15.81
C ASP A 20 -4.82 4.62 14.43
N CYS A 21 -4.62 5.92 14.30
CA CYS A 21 -4.71 6.62 13.03
C CYS A 21 -3.60 6.16 12.07
N PRO A 22 -3.91 5.87 10.80
CA PRO A 22 -2.91 5.46 9.81
C PRO A 22 -1.77 6.45 9.65
N GLU A 23 -2.02 7.74 9.88
CA GLU A 23 -1.02 8.82 9.85
C GLU A 23 0.09 8.58 10.87
N ASN A 24 -0.27 8.19 12.10
CA ASN A 24 0.67 7.87 13.16
C ASN A 24 1.50 6.64 12.80
N SER A 25 0.84 5.63 12.20
CA SER A 25 1.52 4.43 11.72
C SER A 25 2.47 4.73 10.55
N ALA A 26 2.10 5.64 9.66
CA ALA A 26 2.96 6.09 8.55
C ALA A 26 4.18 6.87 9.05
N GLU A 27 3.99 7.74 10.04
CA GLU A 27 5.08 8.46 10.71
C GLU A 27 6.04 7.49 11.40
N TYR A 28 5.49 6.54 12.15
CA TYR A 28 6.31 5.53 12.81
C TYR A 28 7.07 4.66 11.80
N LEU A 29 6.44 4.29 10.69
CA LEU A 29 7.13 3.59 9.60
C LEU A 29 8.29 4.42 9.04
N TYR A 30 8.09 5.72 8.83
CA TYR A 30 9.12 6.62 8.32
C TYR A 30 10.34 6.62 9.23
N LEU A 31 10.16 6.81 10.55
CA LEU A 31 11.24 6.81 11.53
C LEU A 31 11.99 5.47 11.58
N GLN A 32 11.27 4.36 11.50
CA GLN A 32 11.87 3.02 11.48
C GLN A 32 12.73 2.79 10.22
N ILE A 33 12.29 3.30 9.06
CA ILE A 33 13.06 3.17 7.81
C ILE A 33 14.27 4.10 7.82
N GLU A 34 14.15 5.30 8.35
CA GLU A 34 15.27 6.23 8.51
C GLU A 34 16.37 5.60 9.38
N GLU A 35 16.02 4.98 10.52
CA GLU A 35 16.93 4.24 11.38
C GLU A 35 17.56 3.04 10.64
N LEU A 36 16.73 2.23 9.94
CA LEU A 36 17.19 1.09 9.16
C LEU A 36 18.23 1.48 8.11
N LEU A 37 18.00 2.57 7.38
CA LEU A 37 18.95 3.07 6.37
C LEU A 37 20.24 3.57 6.98
N GLY A 38 20.17 4.18 8.16
CA GLY A 38 21.37 4.61 8.92
C GLY A 38 22.27 3.45 9.34
N GLU A 39 21.67 2.29 9.63
CA GLU A 39 22.39 1.09 10.07
C GLU A 39 22.83 0.19 8.90
N ASN A 40 22.20 0.29 7.72
CA ASN A 40 22.36 -0.64 6.60
C ASN A 40 22.75 0.07 5.31
N SER A 41 23.97 0.59 5.28
CA SER A 41 24.54 1.35 4.13
C SER A 41 24.70 0.51 2.84
N HIS A 42 24.48 -0.80 2.90
CA HIS A 42 24.57 -1.71 1.75
C HIS A 42 23.25 -1.85 0.98
N LEU A 43 22.17 -1.25 1.48
CA LEU A 43 20.87 -1.29 0.80
C LEU A 43 20.87 -0.31 -0.37
N ASP A 44 20.43 -0.78 -1.54
CA ASP A 44 20.33 0.04 -2.74
C ASP A 44 18.89 0.53 -3.01
N SER A 45 17.89 -0.19 -2.51
CA SER A 45 16.47 0.17 -2.65
C SER A 45 15.60 -0.60 -1.65
N LEU A 46 14.40 -0.09 -1.39
CA LEU A 46 13.38 -0.79 -0.59
C LEU A 46 12.07 -0.95 -1.37
N CYS A 47 11.41 -2.08 -1.14
CA CYS A 47 10.08 -2.35 -1.69
C CYS A 47 9.07 -2.54 -0.56
N PHE A 48 8.01 -1.73 -0.56
CA PHE A 48 6.93 -1.79 0.42
C PHE A 48 5.68 -2.39 -0.21
N ILE A 49 5.09 -3.39 0.44
CA ILE A 49 3.81 -3.96 0.02
C ILE A 49 2.84 -3.82 1.18
N GLY A 50 1.87 -2.94 1.03
CA GLY A 50 0.81 -2.71 2.01
C GLY A 50 -0.53 -3.28 1.52
N HIS A 51 -1.20 -4.12 2.33
CA HIS A 51 -2.50 -4.68 2.02
C HIS A 51 -3.60 -4.06 2.89
N SER A 52 -4.76 -3.76 2.30
CA SER A 52 -5.90 -3.21 3.03
C SER A 52 -5.53 -1.94 3.82
N LEU A 53 -5.67 -1.92 5.14
CA LEU A 53 -5.23 -0.80 5.98
C LEU A 53 -3.72 -0.55 5.88
N GLY A 54 -2.90 -1.60 5.75
CA GLY A 54 -1.48 -1.45 5.50
C GLY A 54 -1.18 -0.70 4.19
N GLY A 55 -2.03 -0.85 3.18
CA GLY A 55 -1.95 -0.07 1.94
C GLY A 55 -2.25 1.43 2.15
N VAL A 56 -3.12 1.79 3.10
CA VAL A 56 -3.32 3.19 3.50
C VAL A 56 -2.06 3.74 4.17
N VAL A 57 -1.51 3.00 5.14
CA VAL A 57 -0.27 3.38 5.85
C VAL A 57 0.88 3.60 4.88
N THR A 58 1.12 2.67 3.95
CA THR A 58 2.21 2.80 2.98
C THR A 58 1.96 3.91 1.95
N SER A 59 0.69 4.25 1.66
CA SER A 59 0.37 5.39 0.78
C SER A 59 0.66 6.72 1.46
N LEU A 60 0.30 6.88 2.73
CA LEU A 60 0.61 8.07 3.53
C LEU A 60 2.13 8.22 3.75
N PHE A 61 2.81 7.10 3.96
CA PHE A 61 4.27 7.06 4.02
C PHE A 61 4.90 7.53 2.70
N ALA A 62 4.40 7.07 1.55
CA ALA A 62 4.90 7.44 0.23
C ALA A 62 4.74 8.95 -0.09
N GLU A 63 3.72 9.60 0.46
CA GLU A 63 3.54 11.06 0.34
C GLU A 63 4.59 11.85 1.15
N LYS A 64 4.97 11.32 2.32
CA LYS A 64 5.93 11.95 3.25
C LYS A 64 7.39 11.69 2.89
N TRP A 65 7.65 10.73 1.99
CA TRP A 65 9.01 10.32 1.67
C TRP A 65 9.79 11.44 0.99
N ASP A 66 10.84 11.95 1.64
CA ASP A 66 11.66 13.06 1.17
C ASP A 66 13.16 12.72 1.13
N LEU A 67 13.52 11.47 1.48
CA LEU A 67 14.91 11.03 1.41
C LEU A 67 15.30 10.72 -0.04
N ASP A 68 16.57 11.01 -0.39
CA ASP A 68 17.17 10.66 -1.67
C ASP A 68 17.59 9.17 -1.68
N PHE A 69 16.62 8.31 -1.45
CA PHE A 69 16.77 6.85 -1.47
C PHE A 69 15.63 6.23 -2.26
N PRO A 70 15.93 5.38 -3.27
CA PRO A 70 14.90 4.84 -4.14
C PRO A 70 14.02 3.82 -3.42
N ILE A 71 12.71 4.09 -3.41
CA ILE A 71 11.72 3.16 -2.89
C ILE A 71 10.62 2.87 -3.91
N SER A 72 10.08 1.65 -3.84
CA SER A 72 8.86 1.27 -4.51
C SER A 72 7.77 0.93 -3.51
N VAL A 73 6.53 1.40 -3.76
CA VAL A 73 5.39 1.19 -2.88
C VAL A 73 4.24 0.58 -3.66
N HIS A 74 3.74 -0.55 -3.18
CA HIS A 74 2.60 -1.27 -3.71
C HIS A 74 1.46 -1.25 -2.67
N SER A 75 0.43 -0.45 -2.92
CA SER A 75 -0.78 -0.38 -2.10
C SER A 75 -1.85 -1.29 -2.68
N VAL A 76 -2.18 -2.39 -1.98
CA VAL A 76 -3.02 -3.46 -2.49
C VAL A 76 -4.37 -3.50 -1.78
N ALA A 77 -5.47 -3.46 -2.54
CA ALA A 77 -6.84 -3.52 -2.02
C ALA A 77 -7.07 -2.54 -0.85
N ALA A 78 -6.51 -1.33 -0.94
CA ALA A 78 -6.54 -0.35 0.13
C ALA A 78 -7.75 0.59 0.02
N PRO A 79 -8.47 0.87 1.12
CA PRO A 79 -9.58 1.81 1.15
C PRO A 79 -9.08 3.25 1.28
N LEU A 80 -8.48 3.79 0.22
CA LEU A 80 -7.80 5.10 0.22
C LEU A 80 -8.77 6.28 0.27
N ALA A 81 -9.99 6.16 -0.31
CA ALA A 81 -10.91 7.28 -0.41
C ALA A 81 -11.67 7.55 0.88
N LYS A 82 -12.05 6.51 1.60
CA LYS A 82 -12.85 6.65 2.83
C LYS A 82 -12.78 5.38 3.64
N MET A 83 -12.40 5.49 4.88
CA MET A 83 -12.60 4.45 5.87
C MET A 83 -13.83 4.73 6.70
N GLY A 84 -14.69 3.73 6.89
CA GLY A 84 -15.94 3.85 7.61
C GLY A 84 -15.81 4.41 9.04
N GLN A 85 -16.86 4.34 9.81
CA GLN A 85 -17.02 5.02 11.11
C GLN A 85 -15.92 4.75 12.16
N ARG A 86 -15.13 3.69 12.02
CA ARG A 86 -14.10 3.29 13.01
C ARG A 86 -12.92 4.27 13.11
N LYS A 87 -12.74 5.13 12.10
CA LYS A 87 -11.60 6.06 11.99
C LYS A 87 -12.06 7.53 11.87
N LYS A 88 -13.21 7.86 12.44
CA LYS A 88 -13.82 9.20 12.31
C LYS A 88 -12.94 10.35 12.81
N ASN A 89 -12.04 10.08 13.72
CA ASN A 89 -11.18 11.09 14.35
C ASN A 89 -9.81 11.22 13.68
N CYS A 90 -9.54 10.46 12.59
CA CYS A 90 -8.30 10.57 11.85
C CYS A 90 -8.48 11.55 10.70
N GLU A 91 -7.61 12.54 10.60
CA GLU A 91 -7.74 13.67 9.68
C GLU A 91 -7.64 13.24 8.21
N ASP A 92 -6.75 12.31 7.90
CA ASP A 92 -6.41 11.93 6.53
C ASP A 92 -7.28 10.83 5.91
N MET A 93 -8.42 10.49 6.54
CA MET A 93 -9.26 9.36 6.13
C MET A 93 -10.36 9.67 5.11
N ASN A 94 -10.46 10.91 4.62
CA ASN A 94 -11.42 11.34 3.61
C ASN A 94 -10.70 12.05 2.46
N ARG A 95 -9.83 11.33 1.77
CA ARG A 95 -9.04 11.89 0.70
C ARG A 95 -9.60 11.56 -0.68
N GLU A 96 -9.45 12.50 -1.60
CA GLU A 96 -9.73 12.31 -3.03
C GLU A 96 -8.42 12.18 -3.83
N VAL A 97 -7.33 12.70 -3.29
CA VAL A 97 -6.03 12.78 -3.95
C VAL A 97 -4.91 12.36 -2.99
N TYR A 98 -3.98 11.56 -3.49
CA TYR A 98 -2.68 11.29 -2.88
C TYR A 98 -1.60 11.89 -3.76
N LYS A 99 -0.71 12.70 -3.17
CA LYS A 99 0.44 13.32 -3.85
C LYS A 99 1.71 12.55 -3.50
N ILE A 100 2.09 11.65 -4.37
CA ILE A 100 3.25 10.79 -4.14
C ILE A 100 4.54 11.57 -4.40
N SER A 101 5.52 11.41 -3.51
CA SER A 101 6.84 11.99 -3.67
C SER A 101 7.49 11.54 -5.00
N SER A 102 8.17 12.45 -5.66
CA SER A 102 8.81 12.19 -6.97
C SER A 102 9.94 11.15 -6.93
N THR A 103 10.46 10.85 -5.75
CA THR A 103 11.48 9.82 -5.52
C THR A 103 10.89 8.42 -5.30
N VAL A 104 9.55 8.31 -5.26
CA VAL A 104 8.82 7.05 -5.00
C VAL A 104 8.23 6.48 -6.29
N THR A 105 8.51 5.23 -6.59
CA THR A 105 7.76 4.46 -7.59
C THR A 105 6.51 3.86 -6.94
N TYR A 106 5.33 4.46 -7.20
CA TYR A 106 4.09 4.05 -6.54
C TYR A 106 3.11 3.34 -7.47
N THR A 107 2.53 2.24 -6.98
CA THR A 107 1.46 1.52 -7.67
C THR A 107 0.32 1.18 -6.71
N GLN A 108 -0.87 1.69 -6.99
CA GLN A 108 -2.12 1.24 -6.37
C GLN A 108 -2.68 0.05 -7.16
N TRP A 109 -2.93 -1.08 -6.47
CA TRP A 109 -3.55 -2.28 -7.02
C TRP A 109 -4.98 -2.38 -6.50
N LYS A 110 -5.96 -2.14 -7.37
CA LYS A 110 -7.37 -2.16 -7.02
C LYS A 110 -8.01 -3.50 -7.32
N THR A 111 -8.81 -4.01 -6.42
CA THR A 111 -9.69 -5.15 -6.65
C THR A 111 -10.99 -4.72 -7.35
N VAL A 112 -11.67 -5.66 -8.00
CA VAL A 112 -13.03 -5.43 -8.50
C VAL A 112 -13.98 -5.32 -7.32
N GLN A 113 -14.52 -4.14 -7.04
CA GLN A 113 -15.33 -3.85 -5.84
C GLN A 113 -16.43 -4.88 -5.62
N ALA A 114 -17.20 -5.21 -6.65
CA ALA A 114 -18.33 -6.15 -6.56
C ALA A 114 -17.91 -7.57 -6.15
N GLN A 115 -16.63 -7.90 -6.34
CA GLN A 115 -16.05 -9.19 -6.01
C GLN A 115 -15.15 -9.13 -4.76
N ASP A 116 -14.93 -7.96 -4.21
CA ASP A 116 -14.09 -7.77 -3.01
C ASP A 116 -14.91 -8.01 -1.74
N GLY A 117 -14.49 -8.96 -0.92
CA GLY A 117 -15.21 -9.33 0.31
C GLY A 117 -15.36 -8.21 1.32
N ALA A 118 -14.41 -7.27 1.33
CA ALA A 118 -14.43 -6.11 2.23
C ALA A 118 -15.26 -4.95 1.66
N PHE A 119 -15.34 -4.79 0.33
CA PHE A 119 -15.89 -3.59 -0.30
C PHE A 119 -17.22 -3.79 -1.04
N LYS A 120 -17.60 -5.04 -1.38
CA LYS A 120 -18.79 -5.35 -2.22
C LYS A 120 -20.12 -4.82 -1.70
N ASN A 121 -20.23 -4.62 -0.39
CA ASN A 121 -21.45 -4.12 0.24
C ASN A 121 -21.44 -2.60 0.48
N LEU A 122 -20.35 -1.91 0.09
CA LEU A 122 -20.26 -0.46 0.22
C LEU A 122 -20.98 0.23 -0.96
N LYS A 123 -21.61 1.36 -0.66
CA LYS A 123 -22.29 2.19 -1.67
C LYS A 123 -21.34 2.86 -2.67
N PHE A 124 -20.07 2.94 -2.34
CA PHE A 124 -19.02 3.52 -3.16
C PHE A 124 -17.77 2.62 -3.09
N ASP A 125 -16.90 2.74 -4.09
CA ASP A 125 -15.62 2.05 -4.10
C ASP A 125 -14.57 2.84 -3.31
N PRO A 126 -14.13 2.38 -2.13
CA PRO A 126 -13.18 3.09 -1.29
C PRO A 126 -11.76 3.14 -1.88
N GLN A 127 -11.53 2.43 -2.98
CA GLN A 127 -10.25 2.44 -3.69
C GLN A 127 -10.15 3.55 -4.74
N LYS A 128 -11.26 4.27 -5.01
CA LYS A 128 -11.31 5.34 -6.02
C LYS A 128 -10.75 6.63 -5.46
N VAL A 129 -9.48 6.87 -5.72
CA VAL A 129 -8.78 8.13 -5.48
C VAL A 129 -7.94 8.48 -6.70
N PHE A 130 -7.55 9.74 -6.83
CA PHE A 130 -6.54 10.15 -7.78
C PHE A 130 -5.15 10.00 -7.13
N ILE A 131 -4.23 9.34 -7.85
CA ILE A 131 -2.83 9.19 -7.43
C ILE A 131 -1.98 10.10 -8.33
N ASP A 132 -1.61 11.25 -7.78
CA ASP A 132 -0.67 12.17 -8.41
C ASP A 132 0.77 11.68 -8.17
N GLY A 133 1.53 11.49 -9.21
CA GLY A 133 2.89 10.93 -9.15
C GLY A 133 2.95 9.40 -9.06
N GLY A 134 1.83 8.70 -9.25
CA GLY A 134 1.78 7.24 -9.24
C GLY A 134 0.84 6.66 -10.29
N ARG A 135 0.63 5.35 -10.26
CA ARG A 135 -0.30 4.65 -11.15
C ARG A 135 -1.31 3.81 -10.37
N SER A 136 -2.51 3.62 -10.96
CA SER A 136 -3.56 2.74 -10.45
C SER A 136 -3.84 1.64 -11.45
N ILE A 137 -3.82 0.38 -10.99
CA ILE A 137 -4.05 -0.81 -11.80
C ILE A 137 -5.24 -1.57 -11.22
N LEU A 138 -6.19 -1.94 -12.07
CA LEU A 138 -7.28 -2.83 -11.68
C LEU A 138 -6.81 -4.28 -11.83
N LEU A 139 -6.87 -5.02 -10.74
CA LEU A 139 -6.57 -6.45 -10.71
C LEU A 139 -7.64 -7.27 -11.44
N PRO A 140 -7.30 -8.45 -11.97
CA PRO A 140 -8.29 -9.35 -12.55
C PRO A 140 -9.33 -9.76 -11.50
N GLY A 141 -10.56 -9.97 -11.93
CA GLY A 141 -11.63 -10.45 -11.04
C GLY A 141 -11.42 -11.88 -10.58
N GLU A 142 -10.74 -12.69 -11.39
CA GLU A 142 -10.46 -14.10 -11.16
C GLU A 142 -8.99 -14.45 -11.33
N TRP A 143 -8.54 -15.44 -10.58
CA TRP A 143 -7.21 -15.99 -10.64
C TRP A 143 -7.23 -17.47 -10.21
N ASN A 144 -6.59 -18.35 -11.00
CA ASN A 144 -6.58 -19.80 -10.78
C ASN A 144 -8.02 -20.37 -10.60
N ASN A 145 -8.90 -20.05 -11.57
CA ASN A 145 -10.29 -20.50 -11.65
C ASN A 145 -11.14 -20.16 -10.41
N SER A 146 -10.78 -19.13 -9.68
CA SER A 146 -11.58 -18.64 -8.56
C SER A 146 -11.45 -17.14 -8.38
N ARG A 147 -12.42 -16.57 -7.70
CA ARG A 147 -12.45 -15.13 -7.42
C ARG A 147 -11.17 -14.68 -6.73
N LEU A 148 -10.55 -13.61 -7.24
CA LEU A 148 -9.35 -13.00 -6.62
C LEU A 148 -9.73 -12.34 -5.29
N GLY A 149 -10.61 -11.35 -5.33
CA GLY A 149 -11.16 -10.66 -4.17
C GLY A 149 -10.10 -10.01 -3.28
N HIS A 150 -10.50 -9.67 -2.05
CA HIS A 150 -9.68 -8.90 -1.11
C HIS A 150 -8.40 -9.63 -0.68
N ASN A 151 -8.56 -10.83 -0.10
CA ASN A 151 -7.43 -11.50 0.57
C ASN A 151 -6.41 -12.12 -0.39
N ARG A 152 -6.83 -12.55 -1.57
CA ARG A 152 -5.92 -13.16 -2.55
C ARG A 152 -5.18 -12.14 -3.41
N SER A 153 -5.63 -10.88 -3.37
CA SER A 153 -5.02 -9.80 -4.15
C SER A 153 -3.55 -9.57 -3.79
N ILE A 154 -3.19 -9.69 -2.52
CA ILE A 154 -1.79 -9.52 -2.10
C ILE A 154 -0.91 -10.64 -2.64
N GLN A 155 -1.39 -11.89 -2.60
CA GLN A 155 -0.64 -13.01 -3.17
C GLN A 155 -0.43 -12.83 -4.67
N TRP A 156 -1.48 -12.42 -5.40
CA TRP A 156 -1.38 -12.15 -6.82
C TRP A 156 -0.33 -11.08 -7.11
N VAL A 157 -0.34 -9.97 -6.36
CA VAL A 157 0.63 -8.88 -6.52
C VAL A 157 2.04 -9.40 -6.26
N CYS A 158 2.29 -10.10 -5.16
CA CYS A 158 3.62 -10.66 -4.84
C CYS A 158 4.16 -11.63 -5.90
N GLU A 159 3.29 -12.29 -6.66
CA GLU A 159 3.69 -13.22 -7.73
C GLU A 159 3.88 -12.52 -9.10
N ASN A 160 3.45 -11.27 -9.24
CA ASN A 160 3.39 -10.56 -10.55
C ASN A 160 4.11 -9.20 -10.58
N ILE A 161 4.83 -8.83 -9.53
CA ILE A 161 5.69 -7.63 -9.49
C ILE A 161 7.15 -7.96 -9.60
#